data_325af0558fa6b018b1b048ba1e91836b
#
_entry.id   325af0558fa6b018b1b048ba1e91836b
#
_cell.length_a   1.000
_cell.length_b   1.000
_cell.length_c   1.000
_cell.angle_alpha   90.00
_cell.angle_beta   90.00
_cell.angle_gamma   90.00
#
_symmetry.space_group_name_H-M   'P 1'
#
loop_
_entity.id
_entity.type
_entity.pdbx_description
1 polymer ?
#
loop_
_entity_poly.entity_id
_entity_poly.type
_entity_poly.pdbx_seq_one_letter_code
_entity_poly.pdbx_strand_id
1 'polypeptide(L)'
;MDLKQIEEHWKTWAATFGSEIRATEKSKTRKALEIDALVRAIHKVGFKSTDTFSVLEPGCGTGYNCLAIAEAFPNAQIFGFDYILEMIENARLLQSKTKFRNIHYAQGNLLDLSAVDLPVKTFDLIFTNRCLINLNTIELQSEALINLKKFLKPHGIIILAENPQHKFNTQNELRDLLNLPPREPPEFNVLLNEEAIIGAAEKAGMKLVHQDDFSALHDLLLYVLLPKINGGKIDYEHPILEAVMEFCPKVYANQPNAFGSFGQNKLYTFKKS
;
A
#
# COMPACT_ATOMS: atom_id res chain seq x y z
N MET A 1 -18.96 -2.11 6.70
CA MET A 1 -18.90 -3.57 6.98
C MET A 1 -18.20 -3.82 8.32
N ASP A 2 -18.57 -4.89 9.06
CA ASP A 2 -17.78 -5.36 10.19
C ASP A 2 -16.54 -6.17 9.74
N LEU A 3 -15.62 -6.49 10.67
CA LEU A 3 -14.37 -7.19 10.35
C LEU A 3 -14.60 -8.58 9.74
N LYS A 4 -15.68 -9.29 10.15
CA LYS A 4 -16.00 -10.59 9.59
C LYS A 4 -16.49 -10.50 8.15
N GLN A 5 -17.30 -9.50 7.84
CA GLN A 5 -17.76 -9.24 6.47
C GLN A 5 -16.59 -8.85 5.56
N ILE A 6 -15.61 -8.07 6.08
CA ILE A 6 -14.39 -7.72 5.35
C ILE A 6 -13.54 -8.98 5.09
N GLU A 7 -13.43 -9.86 6.09
CA GLU A 7 -12.74 -11.15 5.92
C GLU A 7 -13.37 -12.00 4.80
N GLU A 8 -14.69 -12.18 4.83
CA GLU A 8 -15.41 -12.96 3.79
C GLU A 8 -15.29 -12.32 2.40
N HIS A 9 -15.27 -10.99 2.32
CA HIS A 9 -14.99 -10.29 1.06
C HIS A 9 -13.63 -10.69 0.49
N TRP A 10 -12.56 -10.63 1.29
CA TRP A 10 -11.21 -10.94 0.84
C TRP A 10 -10.99 -12.42 0.57
N LYS A 11 -11.64 -13.34 1.32
CA LYS A 11 -11.67 -14.77 1.00
C LYS A 11 -12.28 -15.02 -0.38
N THR A 12 -13.42 -14.40 -0.66
CA THR A 12 -14.09 -14.49 -1.96
C THR A 12 -13.19 -13.96 -3.09
N TRP A 13 -12.51 -12.84 -2.86
CA TRP A 13 -11.58 -12.25 -3.83
C TRP A 13 -10.36 -13.15 -4.09
N ALA A 14 -9.76 -13.70 -3.03
CA ALA A 14 -8.66 -14.64 -3.14
C ALA A 14 -9.04 -15.91 -3.93
N ALA A 15 -10.21 -16.46 -3.67
CA ALA A 15 -10.72 -17.63 -4.38
C ALA A 15 -11.04 -17.33 -5.86
N THR A 16 -11.55 -16.12 -6.15
CA THR A 16 -11.98 -15.74 -7.51
C THR A 16 -10.79 -15.43 -8.41
N PHE A 17 -9.80 -14.71 -7.91
CA PHE A 17 -8.70 -14.17 -8.71
C PHE A 17 -7.35 -14.88 -8.47
N GLY A 18 -7.27 -15.76 -7.46
CA GLY A 18 -6.07 -16.52 -7.16
C GLY A 18 -4.84 -15.60 -6.98
N SER A 19 -3.77 -15.91 -7.70
CA SER A 19 -2.52 -15.13 -7.65
C SER A 19 -2.49 -13.95 -8.65
N GLU A 20 -3.60 -13.55 -9.25
CA GLU A 20 -3.64 -12.37 -10.12
C GLU A 20 -3.56 -11.06 -9.32
N ILE A 21 -3.03 -10.00 -9.96
CA ILE A 21 -3.02 -8.64 -9.38
C ILE A 21 -4.43 -8.22 -8.95
N ARG A 22 -5.46 -8.61 -9.72
CA ARG A 22 -6.88 -8.28 -9.46
C ARG A 22 -7.39 -8.78 -8.11
N ALA A 23 -6.74 -9.75 -7.50
CA ALA A 23 -7.09 -10.20 -6.15
C ALA A 23 -6.96 -9.08 -5.10
N THR A 24 -6.10 -8.08 -5.35
CA THR A 24 -5.87 -6.95 -4.43
C THR A 24 -5.96 -5.58 -5.11
N GLU A 25 -5.81 -5.49 -6.45
CA GLU A 25 -5.80 -4.22 -7.17
C GLU A 25 -6.34 -4.37 -8.61
N LYS A 26 -7.34 -3.58 -8.95
CA LYS A 26 -7.95 -3.59 -10.27
C LYS A 26 -7.05 -2.99 -11.37
N SER A 27 -6.25 -1.99 -11.02
CA SER A 27 -5.37 -1.27 -11.95
C SER A 27 -3.94 -1.78 -11.88
N LYS A 28 -3.47 -2.45 -12.93
CA LYS A 28 -2.07 -2.89 -13.05
C LYS A 28 -1.10 -1.71 -13.03
N THR A 29 -1.46 -0.61 -13.68
CA THR A 29 -0.64 0.60 -13.77
C THR A 29 -0.53 1.29 -12.41
N ARG A 30 -1.62 1.35 -11.63
CA ARG A 30 -1.56 1.86 -10.26
C ARG A 30 -0.69 0.97 -9.37
N LYS A 31 -0.84 -0.36 -9.45
CA LYS A 31 0.04 -1.28 -8.70
C LYS A 31 1.52 -1.05 -9.01
N ALA A 32 1.87 -0.83 -10.28
CA ALA A 32 3.24 -0.53 -10.67
C ALA A 32 3.75 0.80 -10.08
N LEU A 33 2.92 1.86 -10.05
CA LEU A 33 3.26 3.13 -9.41
C LEU A 33 3.40 3.00 -7.89
N GLU A 34 2.56 2.21 -7.22
CA GLU A 34 2.68 1.90 -5.79
C GLU A 34 4.03 1.24 -5.47
N ILE A 35 4.41 0.23 -6.26
CA ILE A 35 5.68 -0.48 -6.11
C ILE A 35 6.87 0.46 -6.34
N ASP A 36 6.85 1.25 -7.42
CA ASP A 36 7.89 2.23 -7.69
C ASP A 36 8.04 3.24 -6.54
N ALA A 37 6.94 3.76 -6.03
CA ALA A 37 6.94 4.69 -4.92
C ALA A 37 7.52 4.08 -3.63
N LEU A 38 7.16 2.82 -3.31
CA LEU A 38 7.70 2.09 -2.17
C LEU A 38 9.21 1.90 -2.31
N VAL A 39 9.69 1.43 -3.47
CA VAL A 39 11.13 1.24 -3.73
C VAL A 39 11.90 2.55 -3.59
N ARG A 40 11.39 3.65 -4.18
CA ARG A 40 12.00 4.99 -4.03
C ARG A 40 12.01 5.46 -2.59
N ALA A 41 10.94 5.23 -1.83
CA ALA A 41 10.87 5.60 -0.42
C ALA A 41 11.88 4.82 0.44
N ILE A 42 12.06 3.52 0.16
CA ILE A 42 13.07 2.69 0.84
C ILE A 42 14.49 3.21 0.54
N HIS A 43 14.79 3.56 -0.71
CA HIS A 43 16.06 4.21 -1.05
C HIS A 43 16.24 5.57 -0.36
N LYS A 44 15.18 6.38 -0.32
CA LYS A 44 15.19 7.73 0.29
C LYS A 44 15.50 7.71 1.79
N VAL A 45 15.10 6.66 2.50
CA VAL A 45 15.44 6.49 3.92
C VAL A 45 16.81 5.84 4.16
N GLY A 46 17.57 5.56 3.10
CA GLY A 46 18.98 5.19 3.15
C GLY A 46 19.32 3.74 2.81
N PHE A 47 18.35 2.85 2.58
CA PHE A 47 18.66 1.48 2.18
C PHE A 47 19.10 1.40 0.71
N LYS A 48 20.17 0.65 0.48
CA LYS A 48 20.73 0.39 -0.86
C LYS A 48 20.39 -1.03 -1.30
N SER A 49 20.39 -1.27 -2.60
CA SER A 49 20.14 -2.61 -3.18
C SER A 49 21.13 -3.68 -2.70
N THR A 50 22.32 -3.26 -2.24
CA THR A 50 23.36 -4.15 -1.72
C THR A 50 23.24 -4.44 -0.23
N ASP A 51 22.38 -3.74 0.51
CA ASP A 51 22.28 -3.84 1.95
C ASP A 51 21.54 -5.12 2.37
N THR A 52 21.92 -5.64 3.53
CA THR A 52 21.18 -6.72 4.20
C THR A 52 20.36 -6.11 5.33
N PHE A 53 19.04 -6.22 5.23
CA PHE A 53 18.10 -5.71 6.23
C PHE A 53 16.82 -6.56 6.23
N SER A 54 16.03 -6.43 7.29
CA SER A 54 14.77 -7.16 7.45
C SER A 54 13.57 -6.26 7.18
N VAL A 55 12.64 -6.76 6.37
CA VAL A 55 11.43 -6.03 5.93
C VAL A 55 10.19 -6.82 6.30
N LEU A 56 9.16 -6.17 6.82
CA LEU A 56 7.85 -6.77 7.07
C LEU A 56 6.77 -6.04 6.28
N GLU A 57 5.92 -6.82 5.59
CA GLU A 57 4.66 -6.35 4.98
C GLU A 57 3.45 -6.99 5.68
N PRO A 58 2.77 -6.28 6.58
CA PRO A 58 1.45 -6.66 7.07
C PRO A 58 0.38 -6.49 5.99
N GLY A 59 -0.55 -7.45 5.88
CA GLY A 59 -1.57 -7.43 4.84
C GLY A 59 -0.98 -7.58 3.44
N CYS A 60 -0.03 -8.52 3.27
CA CYS A 60 0.72 -8.66 2.01
C CYS A 60 -0.11 -9.19 0.83
N GLY A 61 -1.35 -9.63 1.07
CA GLY A 61 -2.21 -10.19 0.04
C GLY A 61 -1.53 -11.33 -0.71
N THR A 62 -1.55 -11.28 -2.04
CA THR A 62 -0.90 -12.26 -2.92
C THR A 62 0.62 -12.05 -3.09
N GLY A 63 1.24 -11.15 -2.31
CA GLY A 63 2.70 -11.02 -2.23
C GLY A 63 3.40 -10.24 -3.35
N TYR A 64 2.67 -9.53 -4.21
CA TYR A 64 3.27 -8.75 -5.31
C TYR A 64 4.30 -7.72 -4.84
N ASN A 65 4.01 -7.00 -3.75
CA ASN A 65 4.96 -6.02 -3.22
C ASN A 65 6.20 -6.71 -2.65
N CYS A 66 6.02 -7.81 -1.88
CA CYS A 66 7.15 -8.60 -1.37
C CYS A 66 8.09 -9.06 -2.50
N LEU A 67 7.54 -9.53 -3.63
CA LEU A 67 8.33 -9.95 -4.80
C LEU A 67 9.09 -8.78 -5.42
N ALA A 68 8.44 -7.64 -5.57
CA ALA A 68 9.07 -6.44 -6.12
C ALA A 68 10.19 -5.90 -5.20
N ILE A 69 9.99 -5.95 -3.89
CA ILE A 69 11.04 -5.59 -2.92
C ILE A 69 12.19 -6.59 -2.98
N ALA A 70 11.93 -7.91 -3.14
CA ALA A 70 12.98 -8.91 -3.32
C ALA A 70 13.80 -8.70 -4.60
N GLU A 71 13.19 -8.19 -5.66
CA GLU A 71 13.88 -7.83 -6.89
C GLU A 71 14.76 -6.59 -6.72
N ALA A 72 14.24 -5.54 -6.08
CA ALA A 72 14.95 -4.28 -5.87
C ALA A 72 16.06 -4.40 -4.80
N PHE A 73 15.88 -5.27 -3.81
CA PHE A 73 16.77 -5.47 -2.66
C PHE A 73 17.08 -6.96 -2.46
N PRO A 74 17.89 -7.57 -3.32
CA PRO A 74 18.10 -9.03 -3.34
C PRO A 74 18.72 -9.61 -2.07
N ASN A 75 19.38 -8.79 -1.25
CA ASN A 75 19.98 -9.21 0.03
C ASN A 75 19.06 -8.96 1.25
N ALA A 76 17.90 -8.31 1.06
CA ALA A 76 16.94 -8.12 2.14
C ALA A 76 16.26 -9.45 2.51
N GLN A 77 15.94 -9.62 3.80
CA GLN A 77 15.07 -10.70 4.29
C GLN A 77 13.65 -10.14 4.39
N ILE A 78 12.73 -10.69 3.61
CA ILE A 78 11.38 -10.15 3.45
C ILE A 78 10.38 -11.09 4.11
N PHE A 79 9.47 -10.52 4.87
CA PHE A 79 8.42 -11.23 5.59
C PHE A 79 7.09 -10.59 5.25
N GLY A 80 6.14 -11.40 4.80
CA GLY A 80 4.77 -10.98 4.56
C GLY A 80 3.81 -11.79 5.40
N PHE A 81 2.79 -11.15 5.95
CA PHE A 81 1.68 -11.89 6.49
C PHE A 81 0.34 -11.29 6.05
N ASP A 82 -0.67 -12.14 5.98
CA ASP A 82 -2.04 -11.74 5.69
C ASP A 82 -3.00 -12.50 6.58
N TYR A 83 -4.13 -11.89 6.91
CA TYR A 83 -5.17 -12.52 7.72
C TYR A 83 -5.86 -13.67 6.96
N ILE A 84 -5.94 -13.56 5.64
CA ILE A 84 -6.60 -14.50 4.75
C ILE A 84 -5.62 -15.60 4.33
N LEU A 85 -5.89 -16.84 4.73
CA LEU A 85 -5.02 -17.98 4.41
C LEU A 85 -4.88 -18.18 2.90
N GLU A 86 -5.95 -18.05 2.16
CA GLU A 86 -5.98 -18.19 0.69
C GLU A 86 -5.08 -17.15 0.00
N MET A 87 -4.94 -15.94 0.55
CA MET A 87 -3.98 -14.95 0.06
C MET A 87 -2.54 -15.45 0.25
N ILE A 88 -2.21 -16.02 1.40
CA ILE A 88 -0.89 -16.58 1.70
C ILE A 88 -0.55 -17.79 0.80
N GLU A 89 -1.52 -18.66 0.55
CA GLU A 89 -1.36 -19.78 -0.38
C GLU A 89 -1.06 -19.28 -1.79
N ASN A 90 -1.81 -18.27 -2.26
CA ASN A 90 -1.58 -17.62 -3.54
C ASN A 90 -0.22 -16.89 -3.60
N ALA A 91 0.22 -16.24 -2.52
CA ALA A 91 1.53 -15.61 -2.44
C ALA A 91 2.67 -16.63 -2.56
N ARG A 92 2.56 -17.76 -1.85
CA ARG A 92 3.53 -18.88 -1.96
C ARG A 92 3.54 -19.48 -3.36
N LEU A 93 2.37 -19.66 -3.97
CA LEU A 93 2.26 -20.16 -5.35
C LEU A 93 2.91 -19.17 -6.33
N LEU A 94 2.69 -17.87 -6.17
CA LEU A 94 3.32 -16.84 -7.01
C LEU A 94 4.84 -16.84 -6.83
N GLN A 95 5.33 -16.87 -5.59
CA GLN A 95 6.76 -16.96 -5.28
C GLN A 95 7.41 -18.19 -5.90
N SER A 96 6.74 -19.35 -5.88
CA SER A 96 7.30 -20.60 -6.42
C SER A 96 7.68 -20.54 -7.89
N LYS A 97 7.02 -19.64 -8.64
CA LYS A 97 7.28 -19.35 -10.07
C LYS A 97 8.44 -18.38 -10.29
N THR A 98 9.09 -17.91 -9.22
CA THR A 98 10.21 -16.96 -9.26
C THR A 98 11.51 -17.58 -8.75
N LYS A 99 12.61 -16.84 -8.88
CA LYS A 99 13.92 -17.21 -8.32
C LYS A 99 14.12 -16.78 -6.86
N PHE A 100 13.21 -15.99 -6.29
CA PHE A 100 13.38 -15.40 -4.97
C PHE A 100 13.16 -16.44 -3.86
N ARG A 101 14.11 -16.56 -2.93
CA ARG A 101 14.08 -17.49 -1.80
C ARG A 101 14.21 -16.78 -0.45
N ASN A 102 14.34 -15.47 -0.48
CA ASN A 102 14.51 -14.58 0.68
C ASN A 102 13.18 -13.96 1.15
N ILE A 103 12.04 -14.58 0.79
CA ILE A 103 10.70 -14.15 1.19
C ILE A 103 10.05 -15.26 2.03
N HIS A 104 9.48 -14.88 3.16
CA HIS A 104 8.75 -15.76 4.07
C HIS A 104 7.31 -15.25 4.24
N TYR A 105 6.34 -16.14 4.04
CA TYR A 105 4.92 -15.82 4.21
C TYR A 105 4.32 -16.59 5.38
N ALA A 106 3.54 -15.90 6.23
CA ALA A 106 2.78 -16.48 7.34
C ALA A 106 1.32 -16.01 7.30
N GLN A 107 0.40 -16.81 7.82
CA GLN A 107 -0.93 -16.29 8.16
C GLN A 107 -0.83 -15.51 9.45
N GLY A 108 -1.51 -14.37 9.56
CA GLY A 108 -1.47 -13.57 10.77
C GLY A 108 -2.44 -12.41 10.79
N ASN A 109 -2.76 -11.94 11.99
CA ASN A 109 -3.68 -10.83 12.20
C ASN A 109 -2.91 -9.59 12.63
N LEU A 110 -3.10 -8.47 11.93
CA LEU A 110 -2.49 -7.18 12.25
C LEU A 110 -2.90 -6.66 13.65
N LEU A 111 -4.06 -7.07 14.14
CA LEU A 111 -4.56 -6.71 15.46
C LEU A 111 -4.02 -7.62 16.57
N ASP A 112 -3.44 -8.79 16.22
CA ASP A 112 -2.76 -9.71 17.16
C ASP A 112 -1.43 -10.20 16.59
N LEU A 113 -0.46 -9.31 16.56
CA LEU A 113 0.88 -9.60 16.02
C LEU A 113 1.67 -10.60 16.87
N SER A 114 1.30 -10.81 18.12
CA SER A 114 1.98 -11.77 19.01
C SER A 114 1.75 -13.22 18.56
N ALA A 115 0.63 -13.49 17.91
CA ALA A 115 0.27 -14.80 17.38
C ALA A 115 0.85 -15.09 15.99
N VAL A 116 1.47 -14.10 15.33
CA VAL A 116 2.06 -14.30 13.99
C VAL A 116 3.38 -15.06 14.09
N ASP A 117 3.46 -16.22 13.46
CA ASP A 117 4.68 -17.03 13.44
C ASP A 117 5.70 -16.47 12.44
N LEU A 118 6.56 -15.59 12.94
CA LEU A 118 7.65 -15.00 12.19
C LEU A 118 8.99 -15.43 12.80
N PRO A 119 9.96 -15.87 11.98
CA PRO A 119 11.28 -16.29 12.45
C PRO A 119 12.11 -15.11 12.99
N VAL A 120 11.74 -13.88 12.66
CA VAL A 120 12.35 -12.63 13.11
C VAL A 120 11.33 -11.82 13.90
N LYS A 121 11.72 -11.28 15.04
CA LYS A 121 10.82 -10.56 15.96
C LYS A 121 10.88 -9.03 15.81
N THR A 122 11.93 -8.50 15.19
CA THR A 122 12.09 -7.06 14.95
C THR A 122 12.67 -6.79 13.56
N PHE A 123 12.23 -5.68 12.96
CA PHE A 123 12.50 -5.34 11.57
C PHE A 123 13.17 -3.98 11.44
N ASP A 124 14.02 -3.84 10.43
CA ASP A 124 14.61 -2.56 10.05
C ASP A 124 13.57 -1.67 9.38
N LEU A 125 12.68 -2.28 8.59
CA LEU A 125 11.64 -1.63 7.82
C LEU A 125 10.31 -2.39 7.96
N ILE A 126 9.21 -1.68 8.17
CA ILE A 126 7.86 -2.20 8.02
C ILE A 126 7.15 -1.33 6.99
N PHE A 127 6.42 -1.90 6.05
CA PHE A 127 5.56 -1.11 5.17
C PHE A 127 4.17 -1.75 5.04
N THR A 128 3.17 -0.91 4.85
CA THR A 128 1.82 -1.33 4.47
C THR A 128 1.45 -0.76 3.11
N ASN A 129 0.62 -1.47 2.37
CA ASN A 129 0.03 -0.95 1.13
C ASN A 129 -1.46 -1.25 1.11
N ARG A 130 -2.28 -0.22 1.38
CA ARG A 130 -3.74 -0.30 1.47
C ARG A 130 -4.21 -1.41 2.43
N CYS A 131 -3.48 -1.56 3.53
CA CYS A 131 -3.77 -2.52 4.57
C CYS A 131 -4.63 -1.90 5.68
N LEU A 132 -4.23 -0.72 6.20
CA LEU A 132 -4.92 -0.08 7.32
C LEU A 132 -6.36 0.30 6.97
N ILE A 133 -6.63 0.69 5.73
CA ILE A 133 -7.99 1.02 5.27
C ILE A 133 -8.98 -0.16 5.32
N ASN A 134 -8.52 -1.39 5.51
CA ASN A 134 -9.37 -2.57 5.73
C ASN A 134 -9.75 -2.80 7.21
N LEU A 135 -9.20 -2.00 8.12
CA LEU A 135 -9.66 -1.93 9.50
C LEU A 135 -10.86 -0.99 9.58
N ASN A 136 -11.95 -1.46 10.15
CA ASN A 136 -13.26 -0.84 10.02
C ASN A 136 -13.48 0.37 10.94
N THR A 137 -12.45 0.83 11.67
CA THR A 137 -12.50 2.08 12.44
C THR A 137 -11.13 2.78 12.42
N ILE A 138 -11.14 4.11 12.61
CA ILE A 138 -9.93 4.95 12.71
C ILE A 138 -9.11 4.58 13.95
N GLU A 139 -9.77 4.18 15.03
CA GLU A 139 -9.15 3.74 16.28
C GLU A 139 -8.32 2.48 16.05
N LEU A 140 -8.87 1.47 15.37
CA LEU A 140 -8.16 0.25 15.02
C LEU A 140 -6.97 0.52 14.08
N GLN A 141 -7.10 1.45 13.13
CA GLN A 141 -5.99 1.85 12.27
C GLN A 141 -4.84 2.45 13.09
N SER A 142 -5.16 3.33 14.04
CA SER A 142 -4.18 3.94 14.95
C SER A 142 -3.54 2.91 15.88
N GLU A 143 -4.33 1.99 16.44
CA GLU A 143 -3.84 0.90 17.29
C GLU A 143 -2.91 -0.04 16.51
N ALA A 144 -3.28 -0.41 15.28
CA ALA A 144 -2.44 -1.23 14.41
C ALA A 144 -1.07 -0.58 14.16
N LEU A 145 -1.03 0.72 13.87
CA LEU A 145 0.22 1.45 13.69
C LEU A 145 1.10 1.43 14.96
N ILE A 146 0.49 1.64 16.14
CA ILE A 146 1.19 1.59 17.44
C ILE A 146 1.72 0.17 17.69
N ASN A 147 0.98 -0.85 17.33
CA ASN A 147 1.40 -2.23 17.46
C ASN A 147 2.56 -2.55 16.51
N LEU A 148 2.50 -2.14 15.26
CA LEU A 148 3.60 -2.30 14.29
C LEU A 148 4.92 -1.70 14.80
N LYS A 149 4.87 -0.55 15.48
CA LYS A 149 6.08 0.06 16.06
C LYS A 149 6.82 -0.87 17.03
N LYS A 150 6.12 -1.75 17.75
CA LYS A 150 6.74 -2.70 18.70
C LYS A 150 7.67 -3.69 18.01
N PHE A 151 7.43 -3.95 16.73
CA PHE A 151 8.22 -4.83 15.87
C PHE A 151 9.33 -4.10 15.11
N LEU A 152 9.52 -2.81 15.32
CA LEU A 152 10.65 -2.07 14.77
C LEU A 152 11.89 -2.20 15.68
N LYS A 153 13.04 -2.40 15.05
CA LYS A 153 14.35 -2.18 15.69
C LYS A 153 14.51 -0.72 16.14
N PRO A 154 15.47 -0.39 17.00
CA PRO A 154 15.86 1.00 17.23
C PRO A 154 16.16 1.69 15.90
N HIS A 155 15.66 2.91 15.71
CA HIS A 155 15.76 3.70 14.46
C HIS A 155 15.11 3.08 13.23
N GLY A 156 14.30 2.02 13.39
CA GLY A 156 13.56 1.40 12.30
C GLY A 156 12.53 2.34 11.66
N ILE A 157 12.10 2.00 10.47
CA ILE A 157 11.24 2.83 9.61
C ILE A 157 9.89 2.14 9.40
N ILE A 158 8.79 2.92 9.45
CA ILE A 158 7.49 2.50 8.92
C ILE A 158 7.15 3.34 7.69
N ILE A 159 6.76 2.68 6.61
CA ILE A 159 6.22 3.32 5.40
C ILE A 159 4.76 2.88 5.24
N LEU A 160 3.84 3.83 5.22
CA LEU A 160 2.43 3.57 4.95
C LEU A 160 2.10 4.09 3.55
N ALA A 161 1.66 3.22 2.66
CA ALA A 161 1.09 3.59 1.36
C ALA A 161 -0.43 3.36 1.43
N GLU A 162 -1.17 4.41 1.77
CA GLU A 162 -2.59 4.31 2.12
C GLU A 162 -3.44 5.39 1.41
N ASN A 163 -4.75 5.22 1.46
CA ASN A 163 -5.72 6.14 0.84
C ASN A 163 -6.32 7.08 1.91
N PRO A 164 -5.85 8.31 2.04
CA PRO A 164 -6.44 9.25 2.99
C PRO A 164 -7.75 9.85 2.50
N GLN A 165 -8.69 10.06 3.42
CA GLN A 165 -10.04 10.56 3.13
C GLN A 165 -10.03 11.90 2.39
N HIS A 166 -9.16 12.85 2.81
CA HIS A 166 -9.12 14.18 2.20
C HIS A 166 -8.72 14.13 0.71
N LYS A 167 -7.86 13.18 0.30
CA LYS A 167 -7.49 12.99 -1.11
C LYS A 167 -8.65 12.49 -1.95
N PHE A 168 -9.44 11.58 -1.39
CA PHE A 168 -10.64 11.08 -2.03
C PHE A 168 -11.68 12.21 -2.20
N ASN A 169 -11.84 13.05 -1.18
CA ASN A 169 -12.71 14.22 -1.23
C ASN A 169 -12.26 15.21 -2.32
N THR A 170 -10.97 15.56 -2.38
CA THR A 170 -10.42 16.43 -3.43
C THR A 170 -10.71 15.88 -4.84
N GLN A 171 -10.61 14.58 -5.06
CA GLN A 171 -11.00 14.02 -6.36
C GLN A 171 -12.48 14.18 -6.65
N ASN A 172 -13.36 14.04 -5.66
CA ASN A 172 -14.79 14.27 -5.84
C ASN A 172 -15.12 15.75 -6.11
N GLU A 173 -14.41 16.69 -5.48
CA GLU A 173 -14.49 18.11 -5.81
C GLU A 173 -14.13 18.37 -7.27
N LEU A 174 -13.05 17.77 -7.78
CA LEU A 174 -12.68 17.88 -9.20
C LEU A 174 -13.72 17.26 -10.14
N ARG A 175 -14.34 16.15 -9.73
CA ARG A 175 -15.43 15.51 -10.49
C ARG A 175 -16.65 16.41 -10.57
N ASP A 176 -17.01 17.07 -9.47
CA ASP A 176 -18.14 18.04 -9.42
C ASP A 176 -17.93 19.19 -10.40
N LEU A 177 -16.72 19.77 -10.49
CA LEU A 177 -16.37 20.79 -11.49
C LEU A 177 -16.64 20.34 -12.95
N LEU A 178 -16.63 19.05 -13.20
CA LEU A 178 -16.90 18.46 -14.51
C LEU A 178 -18.31 17.90 -14.65
N ASN A 179 -19.19 18.13 -13.68
CA ASN A 179 -20.54 17.56 -13.60
C ASN A 179 -20.53 16.00 -13.69
N LEU A 180 -19.60 15.37 -13.03
CA LEU A 180 -19.53 13.93 -12.87
C LEU A 180 -20.08 13.53 -11.49
N PRO A 181 -20.80 12.40 -11.37
CA PRO A 181 -21.26 11.93 -10.08
C PRO A 181 -20.07 11.63 -9.15
N PRO A 182 -20.20 11.85 -7.83
CA PRO A 182 -19.15 11.52 -6.89
C PRO A 182 -18.85 10.01 -6.92
N ARG A 183 -17.66 9.65 -6.54
CA ARG A 183 -17.27 8.27 -6.25
C ARG A 183 -17.52 7.98 -4.78
N GLU A 184 -17.89 6.74 -4.49
CA GLU A 184 -17.96 6.24 -3.14
C GLU A 184 -16.80 5.28 -2.88
N PRO A 185 -16.19 5.28 -1.68
CA PRO A 185 -15.21 4.26 -1.34
C PRO A 185 -15.90 2.89 -1.25
N PRO A 186 -15.19 1.79 -1.51
CA PRO A 186 -15.74 0.45 -1.26
C PRO A 186 -16.20 0.30 0.18
N GLU A 187 -17.34 -0.36 0.42
CA GLU A 187 -17.94 -0.53 1.75
C GLU A 187 -17.01 -1.23 2.76
N PHE A 188 -16.05 -2.02 2.28
CA PHE A 188 -15.04 -2.68 3.10
C PHE A 188 -13.85 -1.80 3.46
N ASN A 189 -13.79 -0.55 2.96
CA ASN A 189 -12.71 0.38 3.27
C ASN A 189 -13.19 1.52 4.17
N VAL A 190 -12.45 1.78 5.23
CA VAL A 190 -12.47 3.05 5.97
C VAL A 190 -11.21 3.82 5.58
N LEU A 191 -11.39 4.90 4.81
CA LEU A 191 -10.26 5.69 4.32
C LEU A 191 -9.49 6.31 5.50
N LEU A 192 -8.18 6.46 5.33
CA LEU A 192 -7.28 6.89 6.41
C LEU A 192 -7.59 8.31 6.86
N ASN A 193 -7.72 8.52 8.16
CA ASN A 193 -7.68 9.86 8.74
C ASN A 193 -6.20 10.25 8.97
N GLU A 194 -5.69 11.15 8.14
CA GLU A 194 -4.27 11.54 8.15
C GLU A 194 -3.86 12.13 9.50
N GLU A 195 -4.67 13.02 10.08
CA GLU A 195 -4.37 13.67 11.36
C GLU A 195 -4.33 12.65 12.51
N ALA A 196 -5.28 11.72 12.53
CA ALA A 196 -5.33 10.67 13.55
C ALA A 196 -4.10 9.75 13.47
N ILE A 197 -3.69 9.34 12.28
CA ILE A 197 -2.53 8.46 12.08
C ILE A 197 -1.23 9.18 12.44
N ILE A 198 -1.04 10.43 12.03
CA ILE A 198 0.15 11.21 12.38
C ILE A 198 0.20 11.42 13.89
N GLY A 199 -0.90 11.84 14.52
CA GLY A 199 -0.98 12.02 15.96
C GLY A 199 -0.75 10.74 16.76
N ALA A 200 -1.23 9.58 16.27
CA ALA A 200 -0.96 8.29 16.89
C ALA A 200 0.52 7.89 16.78
N ALA A 201 1.15 8.14 15.63
CA ALA A 201 2.57 7.90 15.43
C ALA A 201 3.42 8.74 16.36
N GLU A 202 3.14 10.04 16.46
CA GLU A 202 3.87 10.98 17.33
C GLU A 202 3.75 10.61 18.82
N LYS A 203 2.53 10.33 19.28
CA LYS A 203 2.29 9.84 20.65
C LYS A 203 3.02 8.54 20.95
N ALA A 204 3.20 7.70 19.94
CA ALA A 204 3.99 6.48 20.04
C ALA A 204 5.51 6.72 19.95
N GLY A 205 6.00 7.96 19.82
CA GLY A 205 7.44 8.29 19.70
C GLY A 205 8.00 7.93 18.32
N MET A 206 7.20 8.10 17.27
CA MET A 206 7.65 8.06 15.88
C MET A 206 7.54 9.46 15.27
N LYS A 207 8.49 9.81 14.42
CA LYS A 207 8.52 11.10 13.72
C LYS A 207 8.19 10.91 12.25
N LEU A 208 7.21 11.66 11.74
CA LEU A 208 6.97 11.77 10.31
C LEU A 208 8.16 12.48 9.63
N VAL A 209 8.82 11.81 8.68
CA VAL A 209 10.01 12.34 8.01
C VAL A 209 9.79 12.65 6.54
N HIS A 210 8.88 11.94 5.87
CA HIS A 210 8.53 12.17 4.47
C HIS A 210 7.06 11.92 4.23
N GLN A 211 6.51 12.66 3.24
CA GLN A 211 5.20 12.40 2.61
C GLN A 211 5.39 12.55 1.11
N ASP A 212 4.85 11.62 0.33
CA ASP A 212 4.92 11.64 -1.13
C ASP A 212 3.53 11.33 -1.73
N ASP A 213 3.13 12.14 -2.72
CA ASP A 213 2.00 11.86 -3.60
C ASP A 213 2.57 11.31 -4.91
N PHE A 214 2.34 10.04 -5.19
CA PHE A 214 2.99 9.33 -6.29
C PHE A 214 2.05 8.94 -7.43
N SER A 215 0.76 9.19 -7.29
CA SER A 215 -0.26 8.79 -8.27
C SER A 215 -1.06 9.95 -8.86
N ALA A 216 -0.66 11.20 -8.59
CA ALA A 216 -1.44 12.39 -8.91
C ALA A 216 -1.91 12.44 -10.37
N LEU A 217 -1.01 12.34 -11.36
CA LEU A 217 -1.38 12.37 -12.77
C LEU A 217 -2.20 11.15 -13.18
N HIS A 218 -1.81 9.97 -12.72
CA HIS A 218 -2.52 8.72 -13.01
C HIS A 218 -3.97 8.78 -12.52
N ASP A 219 -4.17 9.19 -11.27
CA ASP A 219 -5.49 9.19 -10.66
C ASP A 219 -6.37 10.33 -11.18
N LEU A 220 -5.78 11.49 -11.51
CA LEU A 220 -6.49 12.57 -12.19
C LEU A 220 -7.02 12.10 -13.55
N LEU A 221 -6.22 11.39 -14.33
CA LEU A 221 -6.67 10.82 -15.60
C LEU A 221 -7.73 9.75 -15.37
N LEU A 222 -7.43 8.73 -14.56
CA LEU A 222 -8.30 7.56 -14.37
C LEU A 222 -9.67 7.93 -13.78
N TYR A 223 -9.68 8.81 -12.77
CA TYR A 223 -10.88 9.05 -11.98
C TYR A 223 -11.63 10.34 -12.32
N VAL A 224 -11.00 11.26 -13.06
CA VAL A 224 -11.59 12.57 -13.36
C VAL A 224 -11.70 12.81 -14.87
N LEU A 225 -10.58 12.80 -15.61
CA LEU A 225 -10.59 13.23 -17.00
C LEU A 225 -11.13 12.15 -17.95
N LEU A 226 -10.69 10.90 -17.84
CA LEU A 226 -11.22 9.80 -18.67
C LEU A 226 -12.73 9.59 -18.47
N PRO A 227 -13.29 9.55 -17.26
CA PRO A 227 -14.74 9.50 -17.09
C PRO A 227 -15.49 10.64 -17.78
N LYS A 228 -14.90 11.85 -17.85
CA LYS A 228 -15.54 12.98 -18.54
C LYS A 228 -15.73 12.73 -20.03
N ILE A 229 -14.79 12.07 -20.68
CA ILE A 229 -14.83 11.81 -22.13
C ILE A 229 -15.47 10.49 -22.51
N ASN A 230 -15.63 9.55 -21.57
CA ASN A 230 -16.16 8.20 -21.84
C ASN A 230 -17.53 7.92 -21.18
N GLY A 231 -18.32 8.96 -20.94
CA GLY A 231 -19.68 8.83 -20.42
C GLY A 231 -19.75 8.44 -18.94
N GLY A 232 -18.77 8.87 -18.12
CA GLY A 232 -18.74 8.68 -16.67
C GLY A 232 -18.06 7.38 -16.23
N LYS A 233 -17.65 6.51 -17.16
CA LYS A 233 -17.07 5.19 -16.85
C LYS A 233 -15.58 5.30 -16.48
N ILE A 234 -15.18 4.56 -15.45
CA ILE A 234 -13.77 4.37 -15.09
C ILE A 234 -13.22 3.22 -15.92
N ASP A 235 -12.18 3.49 -16.69
CA ASP A 235 -11.51 2.50 -17.56
C ASP A 235 -10.09 2.26 -17.05
N TYR A 236 -9.89 1.15 -16.34
CA TYR A 236 -8.61 0.76 -15.75
C TYR A 236 -7.59 0.26 -16.78
N GLU A 237 -8.04 -0.03 -18.01
CA GLU A 237 -7.20 -0.59 -19.07
C GLU A 237 -6.93 0.43 -20.21
N HIS A 238 -7.31 1.70 -20.00
CA HIS A 238 -7.11 2.73 -21.01
C HIS A 238 -5.61 2.92 -21.31
N PRO A 239 -5.16 2.89 -22.59
CA PRO A 239 -3.74 2.90 -22.95
C PRO A 239 -2.93 4.09 -22.42
N ILE A 240 -3.57 5.25 -22.17
CA ILE A 240 -2.90 6.41 -21.60
C ILE A 240 -2.31 6.12 -20.21
N LEU A 241 -2.91 5.20 -19.45
CA LEU A 241 -2.44 4.85 -18.11
C LEU A 241 -1.12 4.09 -18.16
N GLU A 242 -0.88 3.30 -19.22
CA GLU A 242 0.43 2.64 -19.43
C GLU A 242 1.52 3.68 -19.73
N ALA A 243 1.22 4.66 -20.57
CA ALA A 243 2.16 5.76 -20.86
C ALA A 243 2.46 6.58 -19.59
N VAL A 244 1.45 6.83 -18.76
CA VAL A 244 1.62 7.53 -17.46
C VAL A 244 2.48 6.71 -16.50
N MET A 245 2.25 5.40 -16.43
CA MET A 245 3.05 4.49 -15.58
C MET A 245 4.51 4.44 -16.05
N GLU A 246 4.78 4.50 -17.33
CA GLU A 246 6.15 4.57 -17.86
C GLU A 246 6.82 5.93 -17.61
N PHE A 247 6.05 7.01 -17.64
CA PHE A 247 6.52 8.39 -17.54
C PHE A 247 6.70 8.87 -16.10
N CYS A 248 5.71 8.65 -15.24
CA CYS A 248 5.66 9.22 -13.89
C CYS A 248 6.85 8.81 -13.00
N PRO A 249 7.31 7.55 -12.94
CA PRO A 249 8.48 7.17 -12.16
C PRO A 249 9.74 7.96 -12.51
N LYS A 250 9.95 8.22 -13.81
CA LYS A 250 11.10 8.99 -14.31
C LYS A 250 11.06 10.45 -13.87
N VAL A 251 9.86 11.03 -13.78
CA VAL A 251 9.66 12.41 -13.29
C VAL A 251 9.76 12.46 -11.77
N TYR A 252 9.07 11.61 -11.05
CA TYR A 252 9.07 11.59 -9.59
C TYR A 252 10.45 11.29 -8.98
N ALA A 253 11.32 10.57 -9.69
CA ALA A 253 12.71 10.34 -9.26
C ALA A 253 13.49 11.66 -9.06
N ASN A 254 13.17 12.70 -9.85
CA ASN A 254 13.88 13.98 -9.83
C ASN A 254 13.03 15.13 -9.28
N GLN A 255 11.71 15.04 -9.39
CA GLN A 255 10.75 16.07 -9.01
C GLN A 255 9.57 15.44 -8.25
N PRO A 256 9.73 15.13 -6.97
CA PRO A 256 8.63 14.67 -6.13
C PRO A 256 7.47 15.68 -6.18
N ASN A 257 6.24 15.20 -6.28
CA ASN A 257 5.02 16.00 -6.38
C ASN A 257 4.90 16.86 -7.66
N ALA A 258 5.63 16.55 -8.73
CA ALA A 258 5.62 17.31 -10.01
C ALA A 258 4.21 17.55 -10.58
N PHE A 259 3.27 16.65 -10.33
CA PHE A 259 1.90 16.71 -10.85
C PHE A 259 0.87 17.13 -9.79
N GLY A 260 1.30 17.84 -8.76
CA GLY A 260 0.44 18.27 -7.68
C GLY A 260 0.06 17.14 -6.71
N SER A 261 -1.08 17.31 -6.02
CA SER A 261 -1.49 16.42 -4.94
C SER A 261 -2.90 15.82 -5.15
N PHE A 262 -3.15 15.34 -6.36
CA PHE A 262 -4.45 14.78 -6.77
C PHE A 262 -4.51 13.25 -6.67
N GLY A 263 -3.43 12.60 -6.27
CA GLY A 263 -3.38 11.15 -6.11
C GLY A 263 -4.27 10.68 -4.97
N GLN A 264 -4.97 9.57 -5.18
CA GLN A 264 -5.76 8.92 -4.13
C GLN A 264 -4.86 8.28 -3.07
N ASN A 265 -3.71 7.74 -3.51
CA ASN A 265 -2.76 7.10 -2.62
C ASN A 265 -1.68 8.10 -2.19
N LYS A 266 -1.33 8.05 -0.92
CA LYS A 266 -0.26 8.85 -0.34
C LYS A 266 0.68 7.97 0.48
N LEU A 267 1.95 8.32 0.46
CA LEU A 267 2.98 7.61 1.17
C LEU A 267 3.44 8.44 2.38
N TYR A 268 3.47 7.80 3.54
CA TYR A 268 3.92 8.39 4.80
C TYR A 268 5.10 7.60 5.32
N THR A 269 6.19 8.26 5.63
CA THR A 269 7.38 7.64 6.19
C THR A 269 7.60 8.13 7.61
N PHE A 270 7.57 7.20 8.55
CA PHE A 270 7.82 7.45 9.98
C PHE A 270 9.12 6.80 10.40
N LYS A 271 9.90 7.51 11.23
CA LYS A 271 11.11 6.99 11.85
C LYS A 271 10.89 6.84 13.35
N LYS A 272 11.25 5.67 13.88
CA LYS A 272 11.28 5.43 15.34
C LYS A 272 12.42 6.22 15.97
N SER A 273 12.08 6.99 16.99
CA SER A 273 13.06 7.75 17.80
C SER A 273 13.97 6.83 18.57
#